data_2b7daf1ae305cc4eb3b7e48cb78eb38e
#
_entry.id   2b7daf1ae305cc4eb3b7e48cb78eb38e
#
_cell.length_a   1.000
_cell.length_b   1.000
_cell.length_c   1.000
_cell.angle_alpha   90.00
_cell.angle_beta   90.00
_cell.angle_gamma   90.00
#
_symmetry.space_group_name_H-M   'P 1'
#
loop_
_entity.id
_entity.type
_entity.pdbx_description
1 polymer ?
#
loop_
_entity_poly.entity_id
_entity_poly.type
_entity_poly.pdbx_seq_one_letter_code
_entity_poly.pdbx_strand_id
1 'polypeptide(L)'
;MDRNREVALYQQGTYAPDNLYRWMGSPAIDRQGNIGIGYSFGGSPNFAGQRFAGRLAKDPLGTLTLRESVLAAGEAPQNVMRWEDYTQTALDPSDDCTIWYVGDYLKKGETNYTSRISGLRMPGCR
;
A
#
# COMPACT_ATOMS: atom_id res chain seq x y z
N MET A 1 -3.73 2.95 26.07
CA MET A 1 -4.96 3.76 26.18
C MET A 1 -4.69 4.85 27.20
N ASP A 2 -4.88 6.11 26.81
CA ASP A 2 -4.78 7.21 27.74
C ASP A 2 -5.86 7.09 28.81
N ARG A 3 -5.52 7.36 30.09
CA ARG A 3 -6.43 7.23 31.23
C ARG A 3 -7.63 8.18 31.14
N ASN A 4 -7.53 9.21 30.31
CA ASN A 4 -8.56 10.24 30.15
C ASN A 4 -9.58 9.95 29.04
N ARG A 5 -9.51 8.82 28.35
CA ARG A 5 -10.35 8.46 27.18
C ARG A 5 -10.26 9.46 26.01
N GLU A 6 -9.21 10.26 25.95
CA GLU A 6 -8.96 11.17 24.85
C GLU A 6 -8.23 10.46 23.70
N VAL A 7 -8.58 10.82 22.46
CA VAL A 7 -7.85 10.36 21.27
C VAL A 7 -6.58 11.17 21.18
N ALA A 8 -5.43 10.49 21.17
CA ALA A 8 -4.12 11.11 21.02
C ALA A 8 -3.44 10.64 19.74
N LEU A 9 -2.69 11.52 19.10
CA LEU A 9 -1.83 11.15 17.98
C LEU A 9 -0.70 10.25 18.49
N TYR A 10 -0.71 8.99 18.08
CA TYR A 10 0.31 8.00 18.47
C TYR A 10 1.55 8.07 17.60
N GLN A 11 1.38 8.17 16.27
CA GLN A 11 2.47 8.33 15.31
C GLN A 11 1.99 8.99 14.02
N GLN A 12 2.90 9.62 13.34
CA GLN A 12 2.72 10.16 11.99
C GLN A 12 4.05 10.11 11.24
N GLY A 13 4.00 10.17 9.91
CA GLY A 13 5.18 10.20 9.07
C GLY A 13 4.81 10.41 7.61
N THR A 14 5.81 10.75 6.80
CA THR A 14 5.69 10.87 5.35
C THR A 14 6.57 9.83 4.69
N TYR A 15 6.03 9.08 3.73
CA TYR A 15 6.79 8.12 2.95
C TYR A 15 6.98 8.63 1.51
N ALA A 16 8.16 9.17 1.25
CA ALA A 16 8.59 9.67 -0.06
C ALA A 16 10.07 9.35 -0.25
N PRO A 17 10.43 8.06 -0.49
CA PRO A 17 11.84 7.63 -0.52
C PRO A 17 12.60 8.08 -1.76
N ASP A 18 11.93 8.59 -2.77
CA ASP A 18 12.47 9.08 -4.05
C ASP A 18 11.58 10.17 -4.66
N ASN A 19 11.86 10.58 -5.89
CA ASN A 19 11.12 11.61 -6.63
C ASN A 19 9.95 11.05 -7.45
N LEU A 20 9.58 9.78 -7.28
CA LEU A 20 8.45 9.17 -7.97
C LEU A 20 7.16 9.38 -7.18
N TYR A 21 6.04 9.21 -7.86
CA TYR A 21 4.71 9.50 -7.30
C TYR A 21 4.10 8.27 -6.64
N ARG A 22 3.43 8.48 -5.52
CA ARG A 22 2.65 7.48 -4.79
C ARG A 22 1.33 8.11 -4.39
N TRP A 23 0.22 7.44 -4.71
CA TRP A 23 -1.12 7.97 -4.45
C TRP A 23 -2.11 6.83 -4.18
N MET A 24 -3.32 7.18 -3.74
CA MET A 24 -4.38 6.22 -3.42
C MET A 24 -3.93 5.17 -2.39
N GLY A 25 -3.27 5.62 -1.32
CA GLY A 25 -2.78 4.74 -0.26
C GLY A 25 -3.92 4.16 0.58
N SER A 26 -3.88 2.84 0.82
CA SER A 26 -4.80 2.13 1.70
C SER A 26 -4.02 1.28 2.70
N PRO A 27 -4.11 1.56 4.02
CA PRO A 27 -3.38 0.84 5.05
C PRO A 27 -4.20 -0.29 5.68
N ALA A 28 -3.49 -1.28 6.24
CA ALA A 28 -4.03 -2.24 7.19
C ALA A 28 -3.01 -2.54 8.29
N ILE A 29 -3.50 -3.02 9.43
CA ILE A 29 -2.68 -3.42 10.59
C ILE A 29 -2.97 -4.88 10.89
N ASP A 30 -1.94 -5.72 10.92
CA ASP A 30 -2.09 -7.13 11.26
C ASP A 30 -2.20 -7.35 12.79
N ARG A 31 -2.48 -8.59 13.20
CA ARG A 31 -2.66 -8.96 14.62
C ARG A 31 -1.43 -8.70 15.50
N GLN A 32 -0.25 -8.55 14.91
CA GLN A 32 0.99 -8.22 15.63
C GLN A 32 1.27 -6.72 15.70
N GLY A 33 0.42 -5.89 15.07
CA GLY A 33 0.58 -4.45 15.02
C GLY A 33 1.54 -3.98 13.91
N ASN A 34 1.92 -4.85 12.96
CA ASN A 34 2.65 -4.43 11.78
C ASN A 34 1.70 -3.67 10.85
N ILE A 35 2.21 -2.65 10.17
CA ILE A 35 1.44 -1.82 9.26
C ILE A 35 1.88 -2.09 7.83
N GLY A 36 0.93 -2.39 6.95
CA GLY A 36 1.15 -2.49 5.52
C GLY A 36 0.29 -1.49 4.76
N ILE A 37 0.82 -0.90 3.70
CA ILE A 37 0.12 0.08 2.86
C ILE A 37 0.31 -0.31 1.40
N GLY A 38 -0.80 -0.59 0.71
CA GLY A 38 -0.85 -0.69 -0.74
C GLY A 38 -1.15 0.66 -1.36
N TYR A 39 -0.61 0.95 -2.52
CA TYR A 39 -0.81 2.22 -3.22
C TYR A 39 -0.51 2.12 -4.71
N SER A 40 -1.05 3.09 -5.47
CA SER A 40 -0.68 3.32 -6.86
C SER A 40 0.67 4.02 -6.93
N PHE A 41 1.46 3.69 -7.94
CA PHE A 41 2.82 4.18 -8.12
C PHE A 41 3.08 4.51 -9.59
N GLY A 42 3.85 5.55 -9.85
CA GLY A 42 4.23 5.92 -11.22
C GLY A 42 5.20 7.09 -11.27
N GLY A 43 5.50 7.51 -12.47
CA GLY A 43 6.45 8.59 -12.77
C GLY A 43 7.59 8.09 -13.66
N SER A 44 8.03 8.92 -14.61
CA SER A 44 9.04 8.55 -15.61
C SER A 44 10.30 7.96 -14.95
N PRO A 45 10.79 6.80 -15.44
CA PRO A 45 10.36 6.05 -16.62
C PRO A 45 9.27 4.99 -16.35
N ASN A 46 8.65 4.96 -15.17
CA ASN A 46 7.68 3.95 -14.78
C ASN A 46 6.27 4.34 -15.23
N PHE A 47 5.52 3.37 -15.75
CA PHE A 47 4.09 3.51 -15.94
C PHE A 47 3.33 3.26 -14.64
N ALA A 48 2.06 3.69 -14.58
CA ALA A 48 1.23 3.54 -13.42
C ALA A 48 0.96 2.06 -13.07
N GLY A 49 1.23 1.69 -11.83
CA GLY A 49 1.13 0.33 -11.32
C GLY A 49 0.92 0.32 -9.81
N GLN A 50 1.10 -0.84 -9.19
CA GLN A 50 0.85 -1.06 -7.77
C GLN A 50 2.12 -1.40 -7.01
N ARG A 51 2.28 -0.83 -5.84
CA ARG A 51 3.33 -1.17 -4.87
C ARG A 51 2.78 -1.30 -3.46
N PHE A 52 3.61 -1.85 -2.60
CA PHE A 52 3.32 -2.05 -1.19
C PHE A 52 4.55 -1.71 -0.35
N ALA A 53 4.32 -1.02 0.74
CA ALA A 53 5.34 -0.73 1.74
C ALA A 53 4.80 -1.02 3.14
N GLY A 54 5.67 -1.12 4.13
CA GLY A 54 5.22 -1.40 5.48
C GLY A 54 6.30 -1.22 6.52
N ARG A 55 5.91 -1.46 7.77
CA ARG A 55 6.78 -1.50 8.94
C ARG A 55 6.36 -2.59 9.90
N LEU A 56 7.31 -3.10 10.67
CA LEU A 56 7.01 -3.96 11.80
C LEU A 56 6.58 -3.13 13.03
N ALA A 57 5.80 -3.72 13.91
CA ALA A 57 5.30 -3.06 15.12
C ALA A 57 6.41 -2.43 15.98
N LYS A 58 7.58 -3.09 16.04
CA LYS A 58 8.75 -2.68 16.82
C LYS A 58 9.70 -1.70 16.12
N ASP A 59 9.45 -1.39 14.85
CA ASP A 59 10.29 -0.43 14.11
C ASP A 59 10.08 1.00 14.64
N PRO A 60 11.00 1.94 14.36
CA PRO A 60 10.83 3.34 14.75
C PRO A 60 9.51 3.92 14.28
N LEU A 61 8.79 4.63 15.17
CA LEU A 61 7.51 5.25 14.85
C LEU A 61 7.64 6.27 13.73
N GLY A 62 6.57 6.41 12.93
CA GLY A 62 6.50 7.36 11.83
C GLY A 62 7.31 6.99 10.57
N THR A 63 7.84 5.75 10.49
CA THR A 63 8.63 5.29 9.35
C THR A 63 8.06 4.01 8.75
N LEU A 64 8.24 3.81 7.43
CA LEU A 64 8.03 2.54 6.73
C LEU A 64 9.40 1.95 6.41
N THR A 65 9.80 0.95 7.15
CA THR A 65 11.18 0.41 7.15
C THR A 65 11.38 -0.77 6.22
N LEU A 66 10.30 -1.47 5.87
CA LEU A 66 10.39 -2.62 4.98
C LEU A 66 10.60 -2.16 3.53
N ARG A 67 11.40 -2.93 2.80
CA ARG A 67 11.64 -2.67 1.38
C ARG A 67 10.32 -2.66 0.61
N GLU A 68 10.13 -1.61 -0.20
CA GLU A 68 9.00 -1.48 -1.09
C GLU A 68 8.91 -2.67 -2.08
N SER A 69 7.74 -3.25 -2.22
CA SER A 69 7.47 -4.38 -3.11
C SER A 69 6.63 -3.95 -4.30
N VAL A 70 6.98 -4.41 -5.49
CA VAL A 70 6.17 -4.24 -6.70
C VAL A 70 5.12 -5.34 -6.74
N LEU A 71 3.85 -4.96 -6.74
CA LEU A 71 2.72 -5.88 -6.87
C LEU A 71 2.31 -6.07 -8.33
N ALA A 72 2.24 -4.97 -9.07
CA ALA A 72 2.03 -4.97 -10.51
C ALA A 72 2.76 -3.77 -11.12
N ALA A 73 3.72 -4.03 -11.99
CA ALA A 73 4.34 -2.98 -12.79
C ALA A 73 3.38 -2.54 -13.91
N GLY A 74 3.26 -1.22 -14.11
CA GLY A 74 2.56 -0.70 -15.28
C GLY A 74 3.35 -1.00 -16.56
N GLU A 75 2.65 -1.33 -17.64
CA GLU A 75 3.23 -1.75 -18.92
C GLU A 75 2.82 -0.82 -20.08
N ALA A 76 1.96 0.16 -19.82
CA ALA A 76 1.43 1.09 -20.82
C ALA A 76 1.18 2.48 -20.20
N PRO A 77 1.20 3.56 -21.00
CA PRO A 77 0.90 4.90 -20.53
C PRO A 77 -0.60 5.06 -20.24
N GLN A 78 -0.90 5.88 -19.24
CA GLN A 78 -2.27 6.33 -18.96
C GLN A 78 -2.70 7.35 -20.02
N ASN A 79 -3.77 7.05 -20.76
CA ASN A 79 -4.28 7.88 -21.84
C ASN A 79 -5.61 8.59 -21.51
N VAL A 80 -6.13 8.39 -20.29
CA VAL A 80 -7.36 9.02 -19.83
C VAL A 80 -7.08 9.92 -18.64
N MET A 81 -7.91 10.95 -18.42
CA MET A 81 -7.74 11.95 -17.36
C MET A 81 -8.11 11.44 -15.97
N ARG A 82 -8.52 10.19 -15.84
CA ARG A 82 -8.90 9.57 -14.57
C ARG A 82 -8.06 8.35 -14.28
N TRP A 83 -7.75 8.16 -13.01
CA TRP A 83 -7.20 6.95 -12.43
C TRP A 83 -8.16 6.48 -11.36
N GLU A 84 -8.28 5.19 -11.13
CA GLU A 84 -9.17 4.56 -10.14
C GLU A 84 -9.72 5.54 -9.07
N ASP A 85 -10.95 5.33 -8.63
CA ASP A 85 -11.54 6.17 -7.59
C ASP A 85 -11.25 5.63 -6.18
N TYR A 86 -10.99 4.32 -6.06
CA TYR A 86 -10.82 3.65 -4.76
C TYR A 86 -9.81 2.52 -4.83
N THR A 87 -9.04 2.39 -3.76
CA THR A 87 -8.24 1.21 -3.43
C THR A 87 -8.66 0.68 -2.08
N GLN A 88 -8.36 -0.57 -1.79
CA GLN A 88 -8.69 -1.16 -0.50
C GLN A 88 -7.61 -2.12 -0.04
N THR A 89 -7.25 -2.04 1.24
CA THR A 89 -6.64 -3.13 1.99
C THR A 89 -7.64 -3.72 2.97
N ALA A 90 -7.59 -5.02 3.15
CA ALA A 90 -8.38 -5.74 4.14
C ALA A 90 -7.52 -6.80 4.82
N LEU A 91 -7.71 -6.99 6.11
CA LEU A 91 -7.10 -8.07 6.84
C LEU A 91 -7.93 -9.34 6.64
N ASP A 92 -7.26 -10.47 6.39
CA ASP A 92 -7.92 -11.76 6.28
C ASP A 92 -8.40 -12.21 7.67
N PRO A 93 -9.71 -12.39 7.88
CA PRO A 93 -10.24 -12.75 9.18
C PRO A 93 -9.94 -14.20 9.60
N SER A 94 -9.41 -15.03 8.70
CA SER A 94 -9.05 -16.41 9.01
C SER A 94 -7.72 -16.53 9.76
N ASP A 95 -6.82 -15.55 9.57
CA ASP A 95 -5.49 -15.60 10.18
C ASP A 95 -5.04 -14.27 10.83
N ASP A 96 -5.76 -13.18 10.58
CA ASP A 96 -5.43 -11.82 11.04
C ASP A 96 -3.98 -11.38 10.69
N CYS A 97 -3.37 -12.01 9.70
CA CYS A 97 -2.00 -11.79 9.24
C CYS A 97 -1.90 -11.45 7.77
N THR A 98 -2.74 -12.05 6.94
CA THR A 98 -2.73 -11.79 5.50
C THR A 98 -3.44 -10.48 5.21
N ILE A 99 -2.73 -9.56 4.57
CA ILE A 99 -3.26 -8.28 4.11
C ILE A 99 -3.57 -8.41 2.62
N TRP A 100 -4.83 -8.31 2.27
CA TRP A 100 -5.30 -8.24 0.88
C TRP A 100 -5.31 -6.78 0.43
N TYR A 101 -4.75 -6.54 -0.75
CA TYR A 101 -4.78 -5.22 -1.41
C TYR A 101 -5.36 -5.35 -2.81
N VAL A 102 -6.27 -4.46 -3.18
CA VAL A 102 -6.79 -4.29 -4.54
C VAL A 102 -6.50 -2.87 -5.03
N GLY A 103 -6.02 -2.76 -6.25
CA GLY A 103 -5.77 -1.51 -6.96
C GLY A 103 -5.64 -1.79 -8.44
N ASP A 104 -5.33 -0.76 -9.22
CA ASP A 104 -5.28 -0.83 -10.67
C ASP A 104 -3.86 -0.70 -11.23
N TYR A 105 -3.65 -1.17 -12.44
CA TYR A 105 -2.45 -1.00 -13.24
C TYR A 105 -2.80 -1.05 -14.74
N LEU A 106 -1.86 -0.69 -15.59
CA LEU A 106 -2.05 -0.70 -17.04
C LEU A 106 -1.26 -1.84 -17.68
N LYS A 107 -1.96 -2.76 -18.33
CA LYS A 107 -1.36 -3.82 -19.12
C LYS A 107 -0.92 -3.31 -20.48
N LYS A 108 0.07 -3.98 -21.06
CA LYS A 108 0.51 -3.74 -22.43
C LYS A 108 -0.64 -3.97 -23.43
N GLY A 109 -0.88 -2.97 -24.26
CA GLY A 109 -1.94 -3.03 -25.28
C GLY A 109 -3.34 -2.69 -24.79
N GLU A 110 -3.52 -2.47 -23.49
CA GLU A 110 -4.80 -2.02 -22.93
C GLU A 110 -4.91 -0.49 -23.01
N THR A 111 -6.14 -0.02 -23.19
CA THR A 111 -6.45 1.41 -23.21
C THR A 111 -7.06 1.90 -21.90
N ASN A 112 -7.36 0.97 -21.00
CA ASN A 112 -7.95 1.21 -19.70
C ASN A 112 -7.21 0.41 -18.62
N TYR A 113 -7.35 0.79 -17.36
CA TYR A 113 -6.72 0.09 -16.25
C TYR A 113 -7.40 -1.25 -15.95
N THR A 114 -6.64 -2.13 -15.34
CA THR A 114 -7.05 -3.47 -14.92
C THR A 114 -6.77 -3.62 -13.43
N SER A 115 -7.73 -4.11 -12.69
CA SER A 115 -7.58 -4.37 -11.27
C SER A 115 -6.73 -5.61 -10.99
N ARG A 116 -5.94 -5.56 -9.92
CA ARG A 116 -5.21 -6.71 -9.39
C ARG A 116 -5.39 -6.81 -7.88
N ILE A 117 -5.63 -8.04 -7.42
CA ILE A 117 -5.69 -8.37 -6.00
C ILE A 117 -4.40 -9.07 -5.62
N SER A 118 -3.79 -8.64 -4.51
CA SER A 118 -2.56 -9.22 -3.97
C SER A 118 -2.74 -9.55 -2.49
N GLY A 119 -2.35 -10.76 -2.09
CA GLY A 119 -2.26 -11.16 -0.69
C GLY A 119 -0.83 -11.03 -0.19
N LEU A 120 -0.62 -10.30 0.90
CA LEU A 120 0.69 -10.04 1.48
C LEU A 120 0.70 -10.45 2.95
N ARG A 121 1.84 -10.89 3.43
CA ARG A 121 2.04 -11.21 4.84
C ARG A 121 3.30 -10.53 5.35
N MET A 122 3.14 -9.81 6.46
CA MET A 122 4.27 -9.13 7.07
C MET A 122 5.24 -10.15 7.71
N PRO A 123 6.55 -9.88 7.68
CA PRO A 123 7.53 -10.80 8.28
C PRO A 123 7.20 -11.14 9.72
N GLY A 124 7.19 -12.44 10.04
CA GLY A 124 6.94 -12.93 11.39
C GLY A 124 5.46 -13.04 11.79
N CYS A 125 4.51 -12.57 11.01
CA CYS A 125 3.09 -12.78 11.30
C CYS A 125 2.68 -14.24 10.96
N ARG A 126 2.20 -14.97 11.98
CA ARG A 126 1.81 -16.38 11.92
C ARG A 126 0.52 -16.63 12.66
#